data_64734c8197322d4e3f82fede0ea3cb6d
#
_entry.id   64734c8197322d4e3f82fede0ea3cb6d
#
_cell.length_a   1.000
_cell.length_b   1.000
_cell.length_c   1.000
_cell.angle_alpha   90.00
_cell.angle_beta   90.00
_cell.angle_gamma   90.00
#
_symmetry.space_group_name_H-M   'P 1'
#
loop_
_entity.id
_entity.type
_entity.pdbx_description
1 polymer ?
#
loop_
_entity_poly.entity_id
_entity_poly.type
_entity_poly.pdbx_seq_one_letter_code
_entity_poly.pdbx_strand_id
1 'polypeptide(L)'
;FYGNAKTTLSTGDYQQTTSNKLYTDLVFEQKLDFITKGLSLKANVSLSTYYSRVSQEASSANPMYYIDWDAYDSGEGNPWVLSTQSDYVYERDPYSVTTGVMQDNYYTTFYWEAALNYNRTFGDHTVTALALFNQRENAKVVDFPYHSQGLVARATYDFAHKYLVEVNMGYTGSERFAPGNRFGFFPSGAVGWVVSEERFFEPLK
;
A
#
# COMPACT_ATOMS: atom_id res chain seq x y z
N PHE A 1 -0.63 40.90 -6.22
CA PHE A 1 -0.39 41.20 -4.80
C PHE A 1 0.22 40.00 -4.13
N TYR A 2 1.42 40.12 -3.66
CA TYR A 2 2.10 39.04 -2.93
C TYR A 2 1.78 39.24 -1.45
N GLY A 3 1.23 38.23 -0.83
CA GLY A 3 0.99 38.21 0.61
C GLY A 3 2.32 38.48 1.35
N ASN A 4 2.29 39.37 2.30
CA ASN A 4 3.46 39.62 3.13
C ASN A 4 3.69 38.41 4.04
N ALA A 5 4.86 37.82 4.01
CA ALA A 5 5.20 36.64 4.83
C ALA A 5 4.94 36.87 6.33
N LYS A 6 5.14 38.10 6.84
CA LYS A 6 4.82 38.47 8.22
C LYS A 6 3.32 38.37 8.51
N THR A 7 2.48 38.83 7.56
CA THR A 7 1.03 38.75 7.71
C THR A 7 0.58 37.28 7.70
N THR A 8 1.09 36.48 6.78
CA THR A 8 0.77 35.05 6.72
C THR A 8 1.16 34.31 8.00
N LEU A 9 2.32 34.63 8.57
CA LEU A 9 2.76 34.01 9.83
C LEU A 9 1.96 34.51 11.06
N SER A 10 1.40 35.73 11.00
CA SER A 10 0.64 36.31 12.12
C SER A 10 -0.84 35.89 12.13
N THR A 11 -1.36 35.29 11.05
CA THR A 11 -2.77 34.88 10.96
C THR A 11 -3.07 33.65 11.81
N GLY A 12 -2.06 32.87 12.16
CA GLY A 12 -2.24 31.63 12.91
C GLY A 12 -2.87 30.51 12.07
N ASP A 13 -2.91 30.68 10.74
CA ASP A 13 -3.44 29.66 9.83
C ASP A 13 -2.60 28.38 9.91
N TYR A 14 -3.27 27.25 9.97
CA TYR A 14 -2.61 25.95 10.01
C TYR A 14 -3.33 24.90 9.18
N GLN A 15 -2.57 23.93 8.73
CA GLN A 15 -3.07 22.72 8.11
C GLN A 15 -2.53 21.52 8.88
N GLN A 16 -3.44 20.67 9.34
CA GLN A 16 -3.10 19.42 10.00
C GLN A 16 -3.52 18.25 9.12
N THR A 17 -2.58 17.38 8.79
CA THR A 17 -2.85 16.14 8.07
C THR A 17 -2.69 14.98 9.03
N THR A 18 -3.75 14.22 9.23
CA THR A 18 -3.73 12.98 10.01
C THR A 18 -3.90 11.80 9.06
N SER A 19 -2.90 10.92 9.03
CA SER A 19 -2.92 9.72 8.20
C SER A 19 -2.96 8.48 9.08
N ASN A 20 -3.88 7.58 8.78
CA ASN A 20 -4.02 6.29 9.46
C ASN A 20 -3.81 5.15 8.47
N LYS A 21 -3.02 4.15 8.88
CA LYS A 21 -2.89 2.89 8.17
C LYS A 21 -3.29 1.77 9.11
N LEU A 22 -4.20 0.93 8.66
CA LEU A 22 -4.62 -0.26 9.39
C LEU A 22 -4.24 -1.48 8.56
N TYR A 23 -3.58 -2.44 9.20
CA TYR A 23 -3.26 -3.75 8.64
C TYR A 23 -3.90 -4.80 9.53
N THR A 24 -4.63 -5.70 8.92
CA THR A 24 -5.28 -6.82 9.60
C THR A 24 -5.01 -8.07 8.82
N ASP A 25 -4.40 -9.05 9.48
CA ASP A 25 -4.07 -10.35 8.89
C ASP A 25 -4.70 -11.46 9.73
N LEU A 26 -5.40 -12.37 9.06
CA LEU A 26 -5.94 -13.59 9.64
C LEU A 26 -5.27 -14.77 8.94
N VAL A 27 -4.55 -15.57 9.73
CA VAL A 27 -3.87 -16.77 9.24
C VAL A 27 -4.55 -17.98 9.85
N PHE A 28 -4.96 -18.91 8.98
CA PHE A 28 -5.48 -20.20 9.36
C PHE A 28 -4.53 -21.27 8.84
N GLU A 29 -4.18 -22.22 9.69
CA GLU A 29 -3.35 -23.36 9.33
C GLU A 29 -3.96 -24.64 9.91
N GLN A 30 -4.15 -25.65 9.06
CA GLN A 30 -4.70 -26.95 9.44
C GLN A 30 -3.85 -28.07 8.87
N LYS A 31 -3.36 -28.95 9.74
CA LYS A 31 -2.75 -30.21 9.31
C LYS A 31 -3.84 -31.17 8.84
N LEU A 32 -3.62 -31.76 7.69
CA LEU A 32 -4.56 -32.71 7.04
C LEU A 32 -3.99 -34.12 7.04
N ASP A 33 -3.24 -34.49 8.08
CA ASP A 33 -2.63 -35.82 8.22
C ASP A 33 -3.65 -36.94 8.23
N PHE A 34 -4.92 -36.64 8.53
CA PHE A 34 -6.02 -37.59 8.44
C PHE A 34 -6.40 -38.00 7.01
N ILE A 35 -6.06 -37.16 6.01
CA ILE A 35 -6.19 -37.46 4.58
C ILE A 35 -4.92 -38.16 4.10
N THR A 36 -3.76 -37.49 4.29
CA THR A 36 -2.45 -38.05 3.99
C THR A 36 -1.39 -37.38 4.84
N LYS A 37 -0.45 -38.18 5.36
CA LYS A 37 0.65 -37.65 6.21
C LYS A 37 1.48 -36.64 5.44
N GLY A 38 1.73 -35.49 6.07
CA GLY A 38 2.52 -34.41 5.52
C GLY A 38 1.74 -33.41 4.67
N LEU A 39 0.42 -33.53 4.60
CA LEU A 39 -0.45 -32.55 3.95
C LEU A 39 -0.90 -31.49 4.96
N SER A 40 -0.88 -30.22 4.55
CA SER A 40 -1.46 -29.12 5.33
C SER A 40 -2.13 -28.10 4.40
N LEU A 41 -3.15 -27.46 4.94
CA LEU A 41 -3.83 -26.32 4.35
C LEU A 41 -3.42 -25.06 5.12
N LYS A 42 -3.03 -24.02 4.41
CA LYS A 42 -2.81 -22.70 4.96
C LYS A 42 -3.67 -21.70 4.20
N ALA A 43 -4.38 -20.85 4.92
CA ALA A 43 -5.13 -19.74 4.33
C ALA A 43 -4.73 -18.45 5.05
N ASN A 44 -4.63 -17.39 4.29
CA ASN A 44 -4.36 -16.05 4.80
C ASN A 44 -5.34 -15.06 4.18
N VAL A 45 -5.88 -14.18 5.02
CA VAL A 45 -6.74 -13.06 4.59
C VAL A 45 -6.15 -11.79 5.18
N SER A 46 -5.84 -10.84 4.33
CA SER A 46 -5.21 -9.57 4.70
C SER A 46 -6.04 -8.40 4.20
N LEU A 47 -6.33 -7.47 5.09
CA LEU A 47 -6.98 -6.20 4.80
C LEU A 47 -6.03 -5.06 5.18
N SER A 48 -5.71 -4.22 4.22
CA SER A 48 -4.94 -3.00 4.43
C SER A 48 -5.77 -1.80 4.01
N THR A 49 -5.95 -0.84 4.92
CA THR A 49 -6.65 0.41 4.63
C THR A 49 -5.74 1.60 4.94
N TYR A 50 -5.80 2.58 4.07
CA TYR A 50 -5.16 3.87 4.26
C TYR A 50 -6.24 4.94 4.19
N TYR A 51 -6.20 5.84 5.16
CA TYR A 51 -7.08 6.97 5.25
C TYR A 51 -6.29 8.20 5.67
N SER A 52 -6.49 9.31 4.98
CA SER A 52 -5.91 10.59 5.34
C SER A 52 -6.99 11.65 5.46
N ARG A 53 -6.92 12.39 6.56
CA ARG A 53 -7.81 13.53 6.84
C ARG A 53 -6.98 14.79 6.91
N VAL A 54 -7.41 15.80 6.20
CA VAL A 54 -6.87 17.16 6.28
C VAL A 54 -7.87 18.02 7.06
N SER A 55 -7.40 18.65 8.11
CA SER A 55 -8.08 19.73 8.82
C SER A 55 -7.31 21.01 8.56
N GLN A 56 -8.00 22.03 8.10
CA GLN A 56 -7.39 23.32 7.79
C GLN A 56 -8.15 24.42 8.50
N GLU A 57 -7.42 25.30 9.13
CA GLU A 57 -7.89 26.58 9.57
C GLU A 57 -7.24 27.64 8.69
N ALA A 58 -8.05 28.36 7.95
CA ALA A 58 -7.57 29.39 7.06
C ALA A 58 -8.40 30.67 7.26
N SER A 59 -7.72 31.76 7.44
CA SER A 59 -8.37 33.08 7.44
C SER A 59 -8.49 33.57 6.00
N SER A 60 -9.69 33.97 5.62
CA SER A 60 -10.00 34.34 4.25
C SER A 60 -9.60 35.78 3.88
N ALA A 61 -8.97 36.54 4.79
CA ALA A 61 -8.79 37.95 4.53
C ALA A 61 -7.52 38.56 5.10
N ASN A 62 -6.80 39.24 4.23
CA ASN A 62 -5.77 40.19 4.60
C ASN A 62 -6.37 41.59 4.56
N PRO A 63 -6.53 42.27 5.70
CA PRO A 63 -6.99 43.66 5.69
C PRO A 63 -6.00 44.53 4.92
N MET A 64 -6.51 45.33 4.03
CA MET A 64 -5.69 46.32 3.30
C MET A 64 -5.87 47.68 3.94
N TYR A 65 -4.75 48.33 4.15
CA TYR A 65 -4.69 49.68 4.69
C TYR A 65 -4.09 50.58 3.63
N TYR A 66 -4.60 51.80 3.56
CA TYR A 66 -3.95 52.90 2.84
C TYR A 66 -3.46 53.94 3.81
N ILE A 67 -2.52 54.78 3.37
CA ILE A 67 -1.99 55.90 4.17
C ILE A 67 -2.86 57.10 3.91
N ASP A 68 -3.43 57.67 4.98
CA ASP A 68 -3.96 59.00 4.99
C ASP A 68 -2.80 60.00 5.13
N TRP A 69 -2.49 60.63 4.04
CA TRP A 69 -1.35 61.53 3.96
C TRP A 69 -1.51 62.80 4.81
N ASP A 70 -2.76 63.29 5.00
CA ASP A 70 -3.04 64.45 5.83
C ASP A 70 -2.81 64.13 7.32
N ALA A 71 -3.24 62.96 7.78
CA ALA A 71 -2.92 62.47 9.11
C ALA A 71 -1.44 62.19 9.32
N TYR A 72 -0.79 61.66 8.27
CA TYR A 72 0.68 61.42 8.32
C TYR A 72 1.50 62.71 8.46
N ASP A 73 1.18 63.73 7.66
CA ASP A 73 1.88 64.99 7.63
C ASP A 73 1.60 65.86 8.87
N SER A 74 0.42 65.79 9.42
CA SER A 74 0.06 66.48 10.64
C SER A 74 0.65 65.85 11.90
N GLY A 75 1.00 64.58 11.86
CA GLY A 75 1.46 63.80 13.01
C GLY A 75 0.36 63.53 14.04
N GLU A 76 -0.87 63.81 13.71
CA GLU A 76 -2.04 63.59 14.60
C GLU A 76 -2.83 62.34 14.17
N GLY A 77 -3.00 61.37 15.09
CA GLY A 77 -3.82 60.20 14.88
C GLY A 77 -3.06 59.01 14.26
N ASN A 78 -3.83 58.02 13.77
CA ASN A 78 -3.28 56.87 13.09
C ASN A 78 -3.37 57.05 11.56
N PRO A 79 -2.23 57.19 10.86
CA PRO A 79 -2.25 57.41 9.41
C PRO A 79 -2.67 56.18 8.59
N TRP A 80 -2.79 55.04 9.23
CA TRP A 80 -3.21 53.81 8.57
C TRP A 80 -4.70 53.63 8.64
N VAL A 81 -5.39 53.80 7.53
CA VAL A 81 -6.84 53.66 7.42
C VAL A 81 -7.20 52.35 6.73
N LEU A 82 -8.10 51.58 7.33
CA LEU A 82 -8.61 50.36 6.71
C LEU A 82 -9.36 50.72 5.43
N SER A 83 -9.01 50.08 4.32
CA SER A 83 -9.72 50.29 3.07
C SER A 83 -11.15 49.77 3.19
N THR A 84 -12.12 50.63 2.92
CA THR A 84 -13.54 50.29 2.90
C THR A 84 -14.07 50.02 1.48
N GLN A 85 -13.19 50.03 0.49
CA GLN A 85 -13.59 49.71 -0.88
C GLN A 85 -13.99 48.25 -0.97
N SER A 86 -15.17 47.95 -1.50
CA SER A 86 -15.77 46.61 -1.51
C SER A 86 -14.91 45.52 -2.16
N ASP A 87 -14.04 45.92 -3.09
CA ASP A 87 -13.09 44.99 -3.73
C ASP A 87 -11.85 44.70 -2.89
N TYR A 88 -11.66 45.41 -1.75
CA TYR A 88 -10.49 45.33 -0.89
C TYR A 88 -10.84 45.25 0.61
N VAL A 89 -12.12 45.26 0.97
CA VAL A 89 -12.55 45.02 2.34
C VAL A 89 -12.71 43.52 2.53
N TYR A 90 -11.75 42.98 3.20
CA TYR A 90 -11.85 41.61 3.70
C TYR A 90 -12.13 41.72 5.21
N GLU A 91 -13.39 41.64 5.59
CA GLU A 91 -13.69 41.32 6.99
C GLU A 91 -13.07 39.93 7.24
N ARG A 92 -12.18 39.89 8.21
CA ARG A 92 -11.62 38.64 8.70
C ARG A 92 -12.79 37.88 9.34
N ASP A 93 -13.38 36.95 8.61
CA ASP A 93 -14.27 35.97 9.20
C ASP A 93 -13.44 35.17 10.21
N PRO A 94 -13.71 35.24 11.50
CA PRO A 94 -12.74 34.88 12.51
C PRO A 94 -12.27 33.44 12.45
N TYR A 95 -12.98 32.53 11.85
CA TYR A 95 -12.52 31.14 11.71
C TYR A 95 -13.39 30.36 10.72
N SER A 96 -12.90 30.06 9.55
CA SER A 96 -13.45 28.99 8.76
C SER A 96 -12.58 27.73 8.94
N VAL A 97 -13.03 26.78 9.73
CA VAL A 97 -12.40 25.47 9.80
C VAL A 97 -12.97 24.60 8.70
N THR A 98 -12.17 24.32 7.68
CA THR A 98 -12.53 23.36 6.65
C THR A 98 -11.97 22.01 7.02
N THR A 99 -12.84 21.05 7.29
CA THR A 99 -12.47 19.67 7.54
C THR A 99 -12.97 18.80 6.41
N GLY A 100 -12.08 18.04 5.80
CA GLY A 100 -12.44 17.17 4.68
C GLY A 100 -11.63 15.90 4.64
N VAL A 101 -12.20 14.87 4.03
CA VAL A 101 -11.48 13.67 3.61
C VAL A 101 -11.02 13.90 2.19
N MET A 102 -9.72 13.84 1.95
CA MET A 102 -9.20 13.86 0.58
C MET A 102 -9.46 12.49 -0.05
N GLN A 103 -10.34 12.45 -1.06
CA GLN A 103 -10.74 11.21 -1.73
C GLN A 103 -9.56 10.47 -2.36
N ASP A 104 -8.56 11.18 -2.85
CA ASP A 104 -7.36 10.59 -3.45
C ASP A 104 -6.44 9.89 -2.45
N ASN A 105 -6.66 10.10 -1.16
CA ASN A 105 -5.85 9.56 -0.08
C ASN A 105 -6.49 8.38 0.66
N TYR A 106 -7.62 7.88 0.16
CA TYR A 106 -8.23 6.67 0.70
C TYR A 106 -8.00 5.52 -0.27
N TYR A 107 -7.40 4.45 0.20
CA TYR A 107 -7.30 3.20 -0.55
C TYR A 107 -7.39 1.99 0.37
N THR A 108 -7.92 0.92 -0.18
CA THR A 108 -8.05 -0.38 0.47
C THR A 108 -7.44 -1.44 -0.42
N THR A 109 -6.68 -2.34 0.20
CA THR A 109 -6.21 -3.56 -0.44
C THR A 109 -6.76 -4.74 0.34
N PHE A 110 -7.52 -5.58 -0.33
CA PHE A 110 -7.96 -6.86 0.18
C PHE A 110 -7.19 -7.97 -0.53
N TYR A 111 -6.57 -8.84 0.25
CA TYR A 111 -5.79 -9.95 -0.26
C TYR A 111 -6.20 -11.21 0.47
N TRP A 112 -6.35 -12.29 -0.26
CA TRP A 112 -6.47 -13.61 0.34
C TRP A 112 -5.71 -14.64 -0.48
N GLU A 113 -5.27 -15.69 0.21
CA GLU A 113 -4.61 -16.83 -0.38
C GLU A 113 -5.02 -18.11 0.33
N ALA A 114 -4.99 -19.20 -0.42
CA ALA A 114 -5.14 -20.55 0.11
C ALA A 114 -4.06 -21.43 -0.52
N ALA A 115 -3.33 -22.16 0.32
CA ALA A 115 -2.22 -23.00 -0.08
C ALA A 115 -2.36 -24.41 0.49
N LEU A 116 -2.21 -25.40 -0.37
CA LEU A 116 -2.01 -26.80 0.01
C LEU A 116 -0.52 -27.09 -0.03
N ASN A 117 0.02 -27.53 1.09
CA ASN A 117 1.42 -27.92 1.24
C ASN A 117 1.50 -29.42 1.50
N TYR A 118 2.38 -30.08 0.83
CA TYR A 118 2.70 -31.48 1.05
C TYR A 118 4.19 -31.64 1.26
N ASN A 119 4.59 -32.35 2.31
CA ASN A 119 5.98 -32.66 2.59
C ASN A 119 6.06 -34.05 3.20
N ARG A 120 6.75 -34.96 2.51
CA ARG A 120 6.91 -36.32 2.99
C ARG A 120 8.20 -36.97 2.50
N THR A 121 8.83 -37.71 3.41
CA THR A 121 10.00 -38.54 3.12
C THR A 121 9.60 -40.03 3.17
N PHE A 122 10.06 -40.78 2.16
CA PHE A 122 9.84 -42.21 2.00
C PHE A 122 11.21 -42.89 1.77
N GLY A 123 11.86 -43.33 2.84
CA GLY A 123 13.25 -43.82 2.76
C GLY A 123 14.16 -42.72 2.26
N ASP A 124 14.82 -42.95 1.13
CA ASP A 124 15.76 -42.00 0.51
C ASP A 124 15.07 -40.96 -0.39
N HIS A 125 13.75 -40.97 -0.49
CA HIS A 125 12.97 -40.08 -1.35
C HIS A 125 12.25 -39.02 -0.53
N THR A 126 12.51 -37.76 -0.79
CA THR A 126 11.76 -36.64 -0.20
C THR A 126 11.00 -35.90 -1.29
N VAL A 127 9.71 -35.76 -1.09
CA VAL A 127 8.80 -35.04 -2.00
C VAL A 127 8.21 -33.88 -1.27
N THR A 128 8.32 -32.66 -1.87
CA THR A 128 7.53 -31.52 -1.42
C THR A 128 6.66 -31.02 -2.57
N ALA A 129 5.48 -30.53 -2.26
CA ALA A 129 4.61 -29.90 -3.23
C ALA A 129 3.85 -28.75 -2.59
N LEU A 130 3.62 -27.72 -3.37
CA LEU A 130 2.80 -26.55 -3.03
C LEU A 130 1.84 -26.29 -4.18
N ALA A 131 0.55 -26.08 -3.85
CA ALA A 131 -0.42 -25.50 -4.75
C ALA A 131 -1.07 -24.31 -4.02
N LEU A 132 -0.93 -23.10 -4.57
CA LEU A 132 -1.41 -21.88 -3.96
C LEU A 132 -2.27 -21.11 -4.96
N PHE A 133 -3.44 -20.66 -4.50
CA PHE A 133 -4.25 -19.68 -5.20
C PHE A 133 -4.28 -18.39 -4.38
N ASN A 134 -4.16 -17.25 -5.04
CA ASN A 134 -4.29 -15.95 -4.42
C ASN A 134 -5.12 -14.99 -5.25
N GLN A 135 -5.73 -14.04 -4.57
CA GLN A 135 -6.45 -12.93 -5.18
C GLN A 135 -6.19 -11.66 -4.40
N ARG A 136 -6.00 -10.57 -5.15
CA ARG A 136 -5.84 -9.22 -4.60
C ARG A 136 -6.83 -8.29 -5.28
N GLU A 137 -7.50 -7.51 -4.47
CA GLU A 137 -8.31 -6.38 -4.88
C GLU A 137 -7.70 -5.09 -4.37
N ASN A 138 -7.57 -4.08 -5.23
CA ASN A 138 -7.14 -2.75 -4.85
C ASN A 138 -8.24 -1.78 -5.23
N ALA A 139 -8.73 -1.05 -4.24
CA ALA A 139 -9.77 -0.05 -4.39
C ALA A 139 -9.26 1.32 -3.94
N LYS A 140 -9.54 2.35 -4.74
CA LYS A 140 -9.41 3.76 -4.37
C LYS A 140 -10.78 4.39 -4.44
N VAL A 141 -11.00 5.45 -3.66
CA VAL A 141 -12.31 6.12 -3.60
C VAL A 141 -12.81 6.61 -4.97
N VAL A 142 -11.91 7.03 -5.84
CA VAL A 142 -12.24 7.63 -7.14
C VAL A 142 -12.10 6.68 -8.34
N ASP A 143 -11.51 5.51 -8.14
CA ASP A 143 -11.24 4.54 -9.20
C ASP A 143 -12.10 3.29 -9.03
N PHE A 144 -12.42 2.63 -10.13
CA PHE A 144 -12.99 1.28 -10.05
C PHE A 144 -11.97 0.32 -9.43
N PRO A 145 -12.41 -0.56 -8.51
CA PRO A 145 -11.55 -1.62 -7.99
C PRO A 145 -10.99 -2.46 -9.13
N TYR A 146 -9.74 -2.86 -9.00
CA TYR A 146 -9.14 -3.80 -9.94
C TYR A 146 -8.63 -5.03 -9.22
N HIS A 147 -8.78 -6.18 -9.88
CA HIS A 147 -8.40 -7.47 -9.33
C HIS A 147 -7.17 -8.03 -10.04
N SER A 148 -6.38 -8.76 -9.28
CA SER A 148 -5.36 -9.65 -9.78
C SER A 148 -5.46 -10.99 -9.06
N GLN A 149 -5.21 -12.08 -9.78
CA GLN A 149 -5.26 -13.42 -9.23
C GLN A 149 -4.13 -14.28 -9.78
N GLY A 150 -3.76 -15.28 -9.02
CA GLY A 150 -2.67 -16.17 -9.38
C GLY A 150 -2.89 -17.57 -8.85
N LEU A 151 -2.50 -18.53 -9.67
CA LEU A 151 -2.30 -19.92 -9.28
C LEU A 151 -0.80 -20.21 -9.37
N VAL A 152 -0.22 -20.70 -8.29
CA VAL A 152 1.18 -21.11 -8.21
C VAL A 152 1.26 -22.56 -7.81
N ALA A 153 2.05 -23.34 -8.51
CA ALA A 153 2.39 -24.69 -8.13
C ALA A 153 3.89 -24.89 -8.14
N ARG A 154 4.39 -25.62 -7.15
CA ARG A 154 5.78 -26.02 -7.00
C ARG A 154 5.85 -27.47 -6.59
N ALA A 155 6.74 -28.22 -7.18
CA ALA A 155 7.05 -29.57 -6.73
C ALA A 155 8.57 -29.74 -6.68
N THR A 156 9.08 -30.33 -5.60
CA THR A 156 10.49 -30.69 -5.47
C THR A 156 10.59 -32.17 -5.17
N TYR A 157 11.62 -32.78 -5.71
CA TYR A 157 11.98 -34.15 -5.45
C TYR A 157 13.45 -34.24 -5.13
N ASP A 158 13.77 -34.87 -4.02
CA ASP A 158 15.14 -35.13 -3.55
C ASP A 158 15.30 -36.63 -3.38
N PHE A 159 16.32 -37.18 -4.02
CA PHE A 159 16.72 -38.58 -3.89
C PHE A 159 18.06 -38.68 -3.17
N ALA A 160 18.04 -39.28 -1.98
CA ALA A 160 19.20 -39.57 -1.13
C ALA A 160 20.06 -38.33 -0.84
N HIS A 161 19.51 -37.12 -0.90
CA HIS A 161 20.20 -35.83 -0.82
C HIS A 161 21.30 -35.64 -1.90
N LYS A 162 21.23 -36.40 -2.99
CA LYS A 162 22.17 -36.38 -4.10
C LYS A 162 21.60 -35.72 -5.35
N TYR A 163 20.38 -36.10 -5.70
CA TYR A 163 19.73 -35.66 -6.93
C TYR A 163 18.49 -34.86 -6.58
N LEU A 164 18.48 -33.64 -7.05
CA LEU A 164 17.39 -32.71 -6.76
C LEU A 164 16.74 -32.28 -8.07
N VAL A 165 15.41 -32.27 -8.08
CA VAL A 165 14.61 -31.78 -9.20
C VAL A 165 13.56 -30.83 -8.64
N GLU A 166 13.39 -29.70 -9.30
CA GLU A 166 12.37 -28.71 -8.95
C GLU A 166 11.62 -28.29 -10.21
N VAL A 167 10.30 -28.20 -10.10
CA VAL A 167 9.41 -27.67 -11.12
C VAL A 167 8.52 -26.64 -10.49
N ASN A 168 8.44 -25.47 -11.10
CA ASN A 168 7.57 -24.39 -10.70
C ASN A 168 6.68 -23.97 -11.86
N MET A 169 5.47 -23.54 -11.54
CA MET A 169 4.53 -23.02 -12.51
C MET A 169 3.73 -21.89 -11.88
N GLY A 170 3.66 -20.77 -12.59
CA GLY A 170 2.81 -19.63 -12.25
C GLY A 170 1.80 -19.41 -13.37
N TYR A 171 0.52 -19.22 -13.00
CA TYR A 171 -0.52 -18.76 -13.89
C TYR A 171 -1.19 -17.56 -13.26
N THR A 172 -0.85 -16.35 -13.72
CA THR A 172 -1.27 -15.10 -13.09
C THR A 172 -2.00 -14.21 -14.08
N GLY A 173 -2.97 -13.47 -13.56
CA GLY A 173 -3.77 -12.58 -14.36
C GLY A 173 -4.12 -11.28 -13.63
N SER A 174 -4.41 -10.24 -14.42
CA SER A 174 -4.82 -8.92 -13.93
C SER A 174 -5.85 -8.30 -14.86
N GLU A 175 -6.83 -7.64 -14.27
CA GLU A 175 -7.87 -6.87 -14.98
C GLU A 175 -7.33 -5.62 -15.69
N ARG A 176 -6.09 -5.23 -15.42
CA ARG A 176 -5.41 -4.13 -16.11
C ARG A 176 -5.12 -4.43 -17.58
N PHE A 177 -5.16 -5.71 -17.96
CA PHE A 177 -4.98 -6.12 -19.33
C PHE A 177 -6.33 -6.34 -20.05
N ALA A 178 -6.33 -6.15 -21.36
CA ALA A 178 -7.52 -6.35 -22.18
C ALA A 178 -8.06 -7.79 -22.07
N PRO A 179 -9.39 -7.99 -22.17
CA PRO A 179 -9.97 -9.32 -22.24
C PRO A 179 -9.28 -10.19 -23.29
N GLY A 180 -8.98 -11.45 -22.92
CA GLY A 180 -8.23 -12.39 -23.76
C GLY A 180 -6.71 -12.40 -23.52
N ASN A 181 -6.14 -11.32 -23.00
CA ASN A 181 -4.70 -11.20 -22.68
C ASN A 181 -4.43 -11.00 -21.19
N ARG A 182 -5.38 -11.32 -20.33
CA ARG A 182 -5.31 -11.06 -18.90
C ARG A 182 -4.39 -12.01 -18.15
N PHE A 183 -4.16 -13.21 -18.69
CA PHE A 183 -3.44 -14.28 -18.01
C PHE A 183 -2.15 -14.64 -18.73
N GLY A 184 -1.09 -14.87 -17.95
CA GLY A 184 0.19 -15.39 -18.42
C GLY A 184 0.54 -16.69 -17.69
N PHE A 185 1.20 -17.59 -18.41
CA PHE A 185 1.74 -18.84 -17.88
C PHE A 185 3.26 -18.79 -17.82
N PHE A 186 3.82 -19.10 -16.67
CA PHE A 186 5.25 -18.93 -16.35
C PHE A 186 5.81 -20.23 -15.75
N PRO A 187 6.22 -21.20 -16.56
CA PRO A 187 6.87 -22.42 -16.10
C PRO A 187 8.37 -22.20 -15.84
N SER A 188 8.92 -22.89 -14.84
CA SER A 188 10.36 -22.98 -14.62
C SER A 188 10.73 -24.34 -14.03
N GLY A 189 11.96 -24.78 -14.22
CA GLY A 189 12.49 -26.02 -13.68
C GLY A 189 13.97 -25.91 -13.37
N ALA A 190 14.42 -26.69 -12.39
CA ALA A 190 15.81 -26.80 -12.00
C ALA A 190 16.18 -28.25 -11.67
N VAL A 191 17.43 -28.59 -11.90
CA VAL A 191 18.01 -29.86 -11.50
C VAL A 191 19.29 -29.59 -10.72
N GLY A 192 19.53 -30.37 -9.68
CA GLY A 192 20.73 -30.27 -8.85
C GLY A 192 21.38 -31.63 -8.62
N TRP A 193 22.69 -31.65 -8.52
CA TRP A 193 23.46 -32.82 -8.18
C TRP A 193 24.51 -32.46 -7.11
N VAL A 194 24.43 -33.15 -5.98
CA VAL A 194 25.35 -32.98 -4.85
C VAL A 194 26.49 -33.99 -5.03
N VAL A 195 27.50 -33.59 -5.76
CA VAL A 195 28.64 -34.44 -6.13
C VAL A 195 29.39 -34.94 -4.89
N SER A 196 29.45 -34.15 -3.83
CA SER A 196 30.13 -34.52 -2.57
C SER A 196 29.49 -35.71 -1.84
N GLU A 197 28.24 -36.05 -2.16
CA GLU A 197 27.54 -37.20 -1.56
C GLU A 197 27.74 -38.50 -2.38
N GLU A 198 28.50 -38.45 -3.47
CA GLU A 198 28.80 -39.62 -4.26
C GLU A 198 29.95 -40.45 -3.66
N ARG A 199 29.90 -41.78 -3.82
CA ARG A 199 30.88 -42.69 -3.27
C ARG A 199 32.31 -42.42 -3.77
N PHE A 200 32.46 -41.92 -4.99
CA PHE A 200 33.79 -41.58 -5.52
C PHE A 200 34.41 -40.35 -4.87
N PHE A 201 33.60 -39.56 -4.16
CA PHE A 201 34.03 -38.36 -3.44
C PHE A 201 34.44 -38.67 -1.99
N GLU A 202 34.07 -39.85 -1.43
CA GLU A 202 34.37 -40.22 -0.03
C GLU A 202 35.87 -40.12 0.32
N PRO A 203 36.83 -40.46 -0.57
CA PRO A 203 38.25 -40.30 -0.26
C PRO A 203 38.73 -38.85 -0.15
N LEU A 204 37.91 -37.89 -0.56
CA LEU A 204 38.19 -36.44 -0.56
C LEU A 204 37.50 -35.69 0.59
N LYS A 205 36.65 -36.35 1.36
CA LYS A 205 36.05 -35.83 2.59
C LYS A 205 36.98 -36.05 3.76
#